data_99cce4d3e0f68627bd346b9eb68aa429
#
_entry.id   99cce4d3e0f68627bd346b9eb68aa429
#
_cell.length_a   1.000
_cell.length_b   1.000
_cell.length_c   1.000
_cell.angle_alpha   90.00
_cell.angle_beta   90.00
_cell.angle_gamma   90.00
#
_symmetry.space_group_name_H-M   'P 1'
#
loop_
_entity.id
_entity.type
_entity.pdbx_description
1 polymer ?
#
loop_
_entity_poly.entity_id
_entity_poly.type
_entity_poly.pdbx_seq_one_letter_code
_entity_poly.pdbx_strand_id
1 'polypeptide(L)'
;IQPTFIMDHPIEISPLTKKKPSDPTKVERFELFINTWEMCNAYSELNDPIDQLERFQEQLRLSEKGDDEAMFIDMDFVRALEYGMPTCSGMGIGIDRLTMFMTGNSSIQDVLFFPQMRPEKKAVNDPAEKYTALGIPEEWVPVIQKMGYLTADSLKKLSPGKFFNDLCGFNKKNKLGLKAPSMEEVKKWCEQE
;
A
#
# COMPACT_ATOMS: atom_id res chain seq x y z
N ILE A 1 18.99 21.36 2.94
CA ILE A 1 17.95 21.94 3.83
C ILE A 1 18.45 21.76 5.25
N GLN A 2 18.41 22.83 6.06
CA GLN A 2 18.90 22.79 7.44
C GLN A 2 17.98 21.93 8.31
N PRO A 3 18.47 21.25 9.35
CA PRO A 3 17.67 20.61 10.37
C PRO A 3 16.69 21.63 10.99
N THR A 4 15.42 21.23 11.06
CA THR A 4 14.33 22.13 11.49
C THR A 4 13.46 21.42 12.52
N PHE A 5 13.22 22.06 13.67
CA PHE A 5 12.23 21.60 14.63
C PHE A 5 10.88 22.27 14.36
N ILE A 6 9.84 21.48 14.23
CA ILE A 6 8.45 21.95 14.24
C ILE A 6 7.91 21.68 15.63
N MET A 7 7.43 22.71 16.31
CA MET A 7 7.01 22.65 17.70
C MET A 7 5.56 23.09 17.86
N ASP A 8 4.98 22.84 19.03
CA ASP A 8 3.66 23.34 19.40
C ASP A 8 2.55 22.89 18.46
N HIS A 9 2.47 21.59 18.22
CA HIS A 9 1.44 20.99 17.38
C HIS A 9 0.03 21.22 17.91
N PRO A 10 -0.99 21.30 17.04
CA PRO A 10 -2.39 21.37 17.47
C PRO A 10 -2.81 20.15 18.29
N ILE A 11 -3.73 20.38 19.23
CA ILE A 11 -4.21 19.33 20.14
C ILE A 11 -4.96 18.21 19.40
N GLU A 12 -5.66 18.55 18.33
CA GLU A 12 -6.52 17.65 17.54
C GLU A 12 -5.74 16.51 16.88
N ILE A 13 -4.50 16.77 16.48
CA ILE A 13 -3.63 15.79 15.82
C ILE A 13 -2.64 15.11 16.77
N SER A 14 -2.81 15.27 18.09
CA SER A 14 -1.86 14.78 19.08
C SER A 14 -2.56 14.17 20.29
N PRO A 15 -3.31 13.06 20.12
CA PRO A 15 -4.22 12.54 21.14
C PRO A 15 -3.53 11.97 22.40
N LEU A 16 -2.23 11.64 22.34
CA LEU A 16 -1.47 11.04 23.43
C LEU A 16 -0.54 12.04 24.14
N THR A 17 -0.59 13.31 23.73
CA THR A 17 0.37 14.31 24.17
C THR A 17 -0.25 15.27 25.19
N LYS A 18 0.53 15.65 26.18
CA LYS A 18 0.13 16.61 27.22
C LYS A 18 -0.09 18.00 26.64
N LYS A 19 -1.16 18.67 27.09
CA LYS A 19 -1.45 20.08 26.74
C LYS A 19 -0.33 20.99 27.19
N LYS A 20 -0.01 21.99 26.39
CA LYS A 20 0.91 23.05 26.79
C LYS A 20 0.25 23.94 27.86
N PRO A 21 0.86 24.13 29.05
CA PRO A 21 0.22 24.91 30.13
C PRO A 21 -0.08 26.36 29.75
N SER A 22 0.73 26.96 28.88
CA SER A 22 0.57 28.35 28.44
C SER A 22 -0.45 28.54 27.31
N ASP A 23 -0.81 27.47 26.59
CA ASP A 23 -1.76 27.49 25.46
C ASP A 23 -2.39 26.12 25.30
N PRO A 24 -3.55 25.84 25.92
CA PRO A 24 -4.19 24.51 25.88
C PRO A 24 -4.68 24.06 24.51
N THR A 25 -4.65 24.91 23.49
CA THR A 25 -4.95 24.52 22.09
C THR A 25 -3.79 23.83 21.43
N LYS A 26 -2.63 23.82 22.08
CA LYS A 26 -1.39 23.20 21.62
C LYS A 26 -0.90 22.15 22.61
N VAL A 27 0.01 21.33 22.13
CA VAL A 27 0.62 20.26 22.92
C VAL A 27 2.13 20.43 23.03
N GLU A 28 2.72 19.86 24.08
CA GLU A 28 4.17 19.79 24.30
C GLU A 28 4.80 18.71 23.40
N ARG A 29 4.91 19.01 22.10
CA ARG A 29 5.41 18.09 21.07
C ARG A 29 6.36 18.83 20.12
N PHE A 30 7.37 18.13 19.67
CA PHE A 30 8.17 18.57 18.52
C PHE A 30 8.45 17.41 17.56
N GLU A 31 8.65 17.75 16.31
CA GLU A 31 9.20 16.87 15.29
C GLU A 31 10.46 17.48 14.70
N LEU A 32 11.48 16.65 14.50
CA LEU A 32 12.72 17.05 13.85
C LEU A 32 12.72 16.60 12.41
N PHE A 33 12.84 17.56 11.50
CA PHE A 33 13.00 17.32 10.07
C PHE A 33 14.43 17.58 9.62
N ILE A 34 15.02 16.61 8.92
CA ILE A 34 16.32 16.73 8.25
C ILE A 34 16.14 16.27 6.81
N ASN A 35 16.56 17.05 5.86
CA ASN A 35 16.45 16.73 4.43
C ASN A 35 15.01 16.38 4.00
N THR A 36 14.01 17.11 4.53
CA THR A 36 12.58 16.88 4.34
C THR A 36 12.01 15.61 4.99
N TRP A 37 12.81 14.81 5.64
CA TRP A 37 12.38 13.60 6.35
C TRP A 37 12.16 13.91 7.83
N GLU A 38 11.04 13.47 8.36
CA GLU A 38 10.82 13.40 9.81
C GLU A 38 11.77 12.35 10.40
N MET A 39 12.74 12.81 11.17
CA MET A 39 13.77 11.98 11.80
C MET A 39 13.38 11.55 13.20
N CYS A 40 12.68 12.43 13.90
CA CYS A 40 12.36 12.25 15.32
C CYS A 40 11.01 12.91 15.62
N ASN A 41 10.26 12.28 16.51
CA ASN A 41 9.03 12.80 17.11
C ASN A 41 9.14 12.59 18.62
N ALA A 42 8.90 13.66 19.40
CA ALA A 42 9.02 13.62 20.84
C ALA A 42 7.97 14.50 21.50
N TYR A 43 7.46 14.06 22.65
CA TYR A 43 6.44 14.80 23.40
C TYR A 43 6.41 14.45 24.89
N SER A 44 5.80 15.34 25.66
CA SER A 44 5.42 15.03 27.04
C SER A 44 4.21 14.10 27.03
N GLU A 45 4.33 12.94 27.68
CA GLU A 45 3.28 11.93 27.71
C GLU A 45 2.05 12.44 28.49
N LEU A 46 0.86 12.24 27.92
CA LEU A 46 -0.39 12.53 28.61
C LEU A 46 -0.62 11.48 29.71
N ASN A 47 -0.55 11.90 30.95
CA ASN A 47 -0.64 11.03 32.12
C ASN A 47 -1.92 11.24 32.97
N ASP A 48 -2.88 12.03 32.48
CA ASP A 48 -4.19 12.22 33.06
C ASP A 48 -5.22 11.31 32.39
N PRO A 49 -5.78 10.30 33.08
CA PRO A 49 -6.72 9.36 32.49
C PRO A 49 -8.04 10.03 32.03
N ILE A 50 -8.46 11.11 32.68
CA ILE A 50 -9.68 11.83 32.31
C ILE A 50 -9.48 12.59 31.01
N ASP A 51 -8.40 13.36 30.89
CA ASP A 51 -8.05 14.07 29.65
C ASP A 51 -7.80 13.05 28.51
N GLN A 52 -7.17 11.92 28.80
CA GLN A 52 -6.93 10.87 27.79
C GLN A 52 -8.24 10.29 27.25
N LEU A 53 -9.21 10.02 28.11
CA LEU A 53 -10.52 9.52 27.67
C LEU A 53 -11.26 10.55 26.82
N GLU A 54 -11.23 11.83 27.19
CA GLU A 54 -11.80 12.92 26.39
C GLU A 54 -11.16 12.99 25.00
N ARG A 55 -9.81 12.82 24.90
CA ARG A 55 -9.08 12.81 23.63
C ARG A 55 -9.52 11.65 22.73
N PHE A 56 -9.64 10.45 23.28
CA PHE A 56 -10.11 9.28 22.53
C PHE A 56 -11.55 9.47 22.03
N GLN A 57 -12.43 10.07 22.85
CA GLN A 57 -13.80 10.38 22.43
C GLN A 57 -13.83 11.39 21.26
N GLU A 58 -12.95 12.39 21.27
CA GLU A 58 -12.85 13.33 20.17
C GLU A 58 -12.29 12.67 18.89
N GLN A 59 -11.29 11.81 19.02
CA GLN A 59 -10.78 11.01 17.88
C GLN A 59 -11.89 10.14 17.27
N LEU A 60 -12.74 9.51 18.09
CA LEU A 60 -13.88 8.75 17.58
C LEU A 60 -14.86 9.62 16.77
N ARG A 61 -15.14 10.84 17.25
CA ARG A 61 -15.99 11.79 16.49
C ARG A 61 -15.36 12.23 15.16
N LEU A 62 -14.03 12.36 15.11
CA LEU A 62 -13.32 12.65 13.86
C LEU A 62 -13.38 11.46 12.89
N SER A 63 -13.23 10.23 13.38
CA SER A 63 -13.39 9.01 12.59
C SER A 63 -14.80 8.91 11.97
N GLU A 64 -15.85 9.20 12.73
CA GLU A 64 -17.23 9.22 12.23
C GLU A 64 -17.45 10.27 11.12
N LYS A 65 -16.61 11.29 11.05
CA LYS A 65 -16.61 12.32 9.99
C LYS A 65 -15.75 11.96 8.78
N GLY A 66 -15.11 10.77 8.78
CA GLY A 66 -14.32 10.26 7.66
C GLY A 66 -12.80 10.45 7.80
N ASP A 67 -12.30 10.69 9.00
CA ASP A 67 -10.86 10.68 9.26
C ASP A 67 -10.39 9.23 9.50
N ASP A 68 -9.73 8.66 8.49
CA ASP A 68 -9.25 7.27 8.51
C ASP A 68 -8.03 7.07 9.43
N GLU A 69 -7.38 8.15 9.88
CA GLU A 69 -6.22 8.10 10.79
C GLU A 69 -6.62 8.24 12.27
N ALA A 70 -7.90 8.50 12.55
CA ALA A 70 -8.39 8.68 13.90
C ALA A 70 -8.32 7.39 14.72
N MET A 71 -7.90 7.52 15.98
CA MET A 71 -7.69 6.39 16.89
C MET A 71 -9.03 5.89 17.47
N PHE A 72 -9.09 4.58 17.73
CA PHE A 72 -10.18 3.96 18.50
C PHE A 72 -9.98 4.16 20.02
N ILE A 73 -11.04 3.97 20.81
CA ILE A 73 -10.96 4.08 22.26
C ILE A 73 -10.32 2.81 22.83
N ASP A 74 -9.14 2.95 23.44
CA ASP A 74 -8.46 1.89 24.19
C ASP A 74 -8.73 2.05 25.69
N MET A 75 -9.73 1.33 26.19
CA MET A 75 -10.11 1.39 27.61
C MET A 75 -9.10 0.71 28.54
N ASP A 76 -8.30 -0.25 28.03
CA ASP A 76 -7.26 -0.88 28.84
C ASP A 76 -6.08 0.08 29.03
N PHE A 77 -5.77 0.90 28.03
CA PHE A 77 -4.81 2.00 28.15
C PHE A 77 -5.26 3.04 29.18
N VAL A 78 -6.53 3.49 29.12
CA VAL A 78 -7.08 4.44 30.09
C VAL A 78 -7.00 3.86 31.51
N ARG A 79 -7.40 2.61 31.70
CA ARG A 79 -7.30 1.90 33.00
C ARG A 79 -5.85 1.83 33.48
N ALA A 80 -4.89 1.59 32.61
CA ALA A 80 -3.47 1.59 32.98
C ALA A 80 -3.02 2.94 33.52
N LEU A 81 -3.50 4.06 32.94
CA LEU A 81 -3.22 5.41 33.44
C LEU A 81 -3.84 5.66 34.83
N GLU A 82 -5.00 5.08 35.14
CA GLU A 82 -5.65 5.18 36.45
C GLU A 82 -4.80 4.60 37.60
N TYR A 83 -3.94 3.61 37.31
CA TYR A 83 -2.97 3.10 38.28
C TYR A 83 -1.84 4.08 38.60
N GLY A 84 -1.70 5.11 37.82
CA GLY A 84 -0.75 6.19 37.99
C GLY A 84 0.46 6.06 37.04
N MET A 85 0.65 7.11 36.22
CA MET A 85 1.81 7.29 35.36
C MET A 85 2.59 8.51 35.82
N PRO A 86 3.90 8.40 36.14
CA PRO A 86 4.71 9.54 36.50
C PRO A 86 4.85 10.51 35.30
N THR A 87 5.13 11.78 35.57
CA THR A 87 5.45 12.74 34.53
C THR A 87 6.69 12.28 33.78
N CYS A 88 6.55 12.06 32.49
CA CYS A 88 7.63 11.61 31.61
C CYS A 88 7.47 12.18 30.20
N SER A 89 8.51 12.04 29.39
CA SER A 89 8.47 12.34 27.98
C SER A 89 9.02 11.17 27.20
N GLY A 90 8.46 10.96 26.02
CA GLY A 90 8.90 9.93 25.07
C GLY A 90 9.53 10.55 23.83
N MET A 91 10.43 9.81 23.20
CA MET A 91 11.05 10.20 21.93
C MET A 91 11.19 8.98 21.03
N GLY A 92 10.65 9.09 19.82
CA GLY A 92 10.85 8.13 18.75
C GLY A 92 11.83 8.66 17.71
N ILE A 93 12.83 7.86 17.36
CA ILE A 93 13.78 8.15 16.28
C ILE A 93 13.66 7.04 15.24
N GLY A 94 13.46 7.43 13.97
CA GLY A 94 13.44 6.49 12.84
C GLY A 94 14.86 6.00 12.52
N ILE A 95 15.23 4.83 13.03
CA ILE A 95 16.57 4.26 12.84
C ILE A 95 16.89 4.03 11.37
N ASP A 96 15.94 3.56 10.59
CA ASP A 96 16.13 3.36 9.14
C ASP A 96 16.37 4.70 8.42
N ARG A 97 15.60 5.74 8.75
CA ARG A 97 15.81 7.09 8.21
C ARG A 97 17.16 7.67 8.64
N LEU A 98 17.55 7.45 9.91
CA LEU A 98 18.86 7.86 10.40
C LEU A 98 19.96 7.14 9.63
N THR A 99 19.82 5.85 9.37
CA THR A 99 20.78 5.07 8.58
C THR A 99 20.86 5.59 7.15
N MET A 100 19.72 5.84 6.49
CA MET A 100 19.69 6.47 5.17
C MET A 100 20.46 7.79 5.15
N PHE A 101 20.21 8.64 6.14
CA PHE A 101 20.87 9.94 6.24
C PHE A 101 22.39 9.80 6.43
N MET A 102 22.84 8.93 7.34
CA MET A 102 24.25 8.71 7.64
C MET A 102 25.01 8.04 6.51
N THR A 103 24.35 7.22 5.69
CA THR A 103 24.98 6.49 4.57
C THR A 103 24.74 7.15 3.21
N GLY A 104 23.97 8.24 3.17
CA GLY A 104 23.66 8.96 1.93
C GLY A 104 22.70 8.20 0.99
N ASN A 105 21.95 7.21 1.47
CA ASN A 105 20.98 6.47 0.69
C ASN A 105 19.63 7.21 0.63
N SER A 106 19.01 7.23 -0.55
CA SER A 106 17.72 7.89 -0.78
C SER A 106 16.50 6.96 -0.61
N SER A 107 16.72 5.65 -0.58
CA SER A 107 15.68 4.63 -0.45
C SER A 107 15.84 3.82 0.83
N ILE A 108 14.72 3.61 1.53
CA ILE A 108 14.68 2.77 2.74
C ILE A 108 15.04 1.32 2.44
N GLN A 109 14.74 0.83 1.23
CA GLN A 109 15.06 -0.54 0.83
C GLN A 109 16.56 -0.82 0.80
N ASP A 110 17.39 0.23 0.58
CA ASP A 110 18.84 0.10 0.51
C ASP A 110 19.49 -0.06 1.89
N VAL A 111 18.76 0.25 2.97
CA VAL A 111 19.25 0.16 4.36
C VAL A 111 18.58 -0.96 5.16
N LEU A 112 17.56 -1.59 4.62
CA LEU A 112 16.90 -2.75 5.25
C LEU A 112 17.58 -4.05 4.83
N PHE A 113 17.94 -4.91 5.80
CA PHE A 113 18.51 -6.24 5.51
C PHE A 113 17.48 -7.16 4.82
N PHE A 114 16.19 -7.05 5.16
CA PHE A 114 15.12 -7.87 4.62
C PHE A 114 13.91 -7.00 4.27
N PRO A 115 14.00 -6.19 3.18
CA PRO A 115 12.88 -5.35 2.77
C PRO A 115 11.69 -6.23 2.35
N GLN A 116 10.50 -5.85 2.78
CA GLN A 116 9.28 -6.50 2.31
C GLN A 116 9.06 -6.13 0.84
N MET A 117 9.16 -7.12 -0.02
CA MET A 117 8.87 -6.98 -1.44
C MET A 117 7.39 -7.29 -1.68
N ARG A 118 6.80 -6.64 -2.67
CA ARG A 118 5.47 -7.06 -3.13
C ARG A 118 5.56 -8.51 -3.61
N PRO A 119 4.61 -9.38 -3.19
CA PRO A 119 4.56 -10.73 -3.74
C PRO A 119 4.54 -10.64 -5.27
N GLU A 120 5.41 -11.38 -5.92
CA GLU A 120 5.30 -11.56 -7.36
C GLU A 120 3.89 -12.09 -7.66
N LYS A 121 3.13 -11.36 -8.46
CA LYS A 121 1.90 -11.91 -9.01
C LYS A 121 2.34 -13.06 -9.92
N LYS A 122 2.35 -14.29 -9.38
CA LYS A 122 2.44 -15.46 -10.24
C LYS A 122 1.29 -15.35 -11.23
N ALA A 123 1.62 -15.14 -12.49
CA ALA A 123 0.63 -15.20 -13.53
C ALA A 123 0.06 -16.62 -13.50
N VAL A 124 -1.13 -16.76 -12.94
CA VAL A 124 -1.84 -18.04 -12.93
C VAL A 124 -2.37 -18.20 -14.34
N ASN A 125 -1.69 -19.02 -15.14
CA ASN A 125 -2.20 -19.42 -16.43
C ASN A 125 -3.42 -20.30 -16.21
N ASP A 126 -4.50 -20.00 -16.90
CA ASP A 126 -5.61 -20.94 -16.95
C ASP A 126 -5.14 -22.27 -17.57
N PRO A 127 -5.66 -23.40 -17.08
CA PRO A 127 -5.36 -24.70 -17.68
C PRO A 127 -5.89 -24.78 -19.12
N ALA A 128 -5.27 -25.63 -19.93
CA ALA A 128 -5.56 -25.75 -21.37
C ALA A 128 -7.04 -26.03 -21.64
N GLU A 129 -7.71 -26.78 -20.76
CA GLU A 129 -9.12 -27.15 -20.85
C GLU A 129 -10.06 -25.93 -20.94
N LYS A 130 -9.71 -24.83 -20.31
CA LYS A 130 -10.52 -23.59 -20.39
C LYS A 130 -10.44 -22.94 -21.77
N TYR A 131 -9.30 -23.04 -22.45
CA TYR A 131 -9.14 -22.53 -23.80
C TYR A 131 -9.81 -23.46 -24.84
N THR A 132 -9.64 -24.76 -24.66
CA THR A 132 -10.28 -25.75 -25.56
C THR A 132 -11.80 -25.74 -25.43
N ALA A 133 -12.34 -25.39 -24.26
CA ALA A 133 -13.78 -25.16 -24.08
C ALA A 133 -14.31 -23.98 -24.92
N LEU A 134 -13.45 -23.00 -25.26
CA LEU A 134 -13.79 -21.92 -26.20
C LEU A 134 -13.63 -22.34 -27.67
N GLY A 135 -13.31 -23.61 -27.94
CA GLY A 135 -13.06 -24.12 -29.29
C GLY A 135 -11.66 -23.80 -29.82
N ILE A 136 -10.73 -23.40 -28.98
CA ILE A 136 -9.34 -23.13 -29.36
C ILE A 136 -8.60 -24.48 -29.49
N PRO A 137 -7.95 -24.78 -30.62
CA PRO A 137 -7.15 -25.99 -30.75
C PRO A 137 -6.03 -26.02 -29.72
N GLU A 138 -5.75 -27.20 -29.16
CA GLU A 138 -4.77 -27.38 -28.08
C GLU A 138 -3.38 -26.87 -28.45
N GLU A 139 -3.00 -26.99 -29.71
CA GLU A 139 -1.73 -26.49 -30.25
C GLU A 139 -1.57 -24.96 -30.18
N TRP A 140 -2.69 -24.21 -30.13
CA TRP A 140 -2.69 -22.78 -30.05
C TRP A 140 -2.65 -22.25 -28.59
N VAL A 141 -3.00 -23.06 -27.61
CA VAL A 141 -3.06 -22.64 -26.20
C VAL A 141 -1.69 -22.13 -25.70
N PRO A 142 -0.56 -22.84 -25.89
CA PRO A 142 0.75 -22.34 -25.46
C PRO A 142 1.17 -21.07 -26.21
N VAL A 143 0.73 -20.90 -27.45
CA VAL A 143 1.02 -19.70 -28.23
C VAL A 143 0.29 -18.49 -27.69
N ILE A 144 -1.01 -18.64 -27.43
CA ILE A 144 -1.87 -17.59 -26.85
C ILE A 144 -1.34 -17.17 -25.48
N GLN A 145 -0.96 -18.11 -24.63
CA GLN A 145 -0.36 -17.82 -23.32
C GLN A 145 0.99 -17.09 -23.45
N LYS A 146 1.85 -17.47 -24.40
CA LYS A 146 3.12 -16.76 -24.70
C LYS A 146 2.90 -15.35 -25.24
N MET A 147 1.78 -15.10 -25.89
CA MET A 147 1.39 -13.74 -26.32
C MET A 147 0.90 -12.86 -25.16
N GLY A 148 0.80 -13.40 -23.93
CA GLY A 148 0.40 -12.68 -22.72
C GLY A 148 -1.07 -12.85 -22.33
N TYR A 149 -1.85 -13.65 -23.06
CA TYR A 149 -3.24 -13.95 -22.73
C TYR A 149 -3.31 -15.18 -21.81
N LEU A 150 -3.05 -14.96 -20.54
CA LEU A 150 -2.86 -16.00 -19.52
C LEU A 150 -4.16 -16.61 -19.00
N THR A 151 -5.30 -15.96 -19.25
CA THR A 151 -6.63 -16.44 -18.87
C THR A 151 -7.55 -16.47 -20.10
N ALA A 152 -8.41 -17.48 -20.18
CA ALA A 152 -9.40 -17.61 -21.24
C ALA A 152 -10.36 -16.41 -21.30
N ASP A 153 -10.74 -15.86 -20.15
CA ASP A 153 -11.59 -14.65 -20.05
C ASP A 153 -10.90 -13.39 -20.61
N SER A 154 -9.57 -13.34 -20.69
CA SER A 154 -8.87 -12.22 -21.29
C SER A 154 -9.15 -12.08 -22.79
N LEU A 155 -9.53 -13.15 -23.46
CA LEU A 155 -9.84 -13.18 -24.89
C LEU A 155 -11.17 -12.51 -25.20
N LYS A 156 -12.16 -12.59 -24.29
CA LYS A 156 -13.49 -11.98 -24.44
C LYS A 156 -13.46 -10.45 -24.55
N LYS A 157 -12.37 -9.81 -24.14
CA LYS A 157 -12.18 -8.36 -24.18
C LYS A 157 -11.47 -7.87 -25.44
N LEU A 158 -11.11 -8.78 -26.34
CA LEU A 158 -10.30 -8.47 -27.52
C LEU A 158 -11.16 -8.18 -28.73
N SER A 159 -10.67 -7.27 -29.58
CA SER A 159 -11.21 -7.15 -30.94
C SER A 159 -10.79 -8.37 -31.76
N PRO A 160 -11.74 -9.17 -32.30
CA PRO A 160 -11.42 -10.38 -33.04
C PRO A 160 -10.45 -10.16 -34.22
N GLY A 161 -10.62 -9.05 -34.94
CA GLY A 161 -9.76 -8.72 -36.09
C GLY A 161 -8.32 -8.41 -35.68
N LYS A 162 -8.12 -7.69 -34.57
CA LYS A 162 -6.78 -7.43 -34.04
C LYS A 162 -6.13 -8.70 -33.55
N PHE A 163 -6.86 -9.50 -32.79
CA PHE A 163 -6.36 -10.75 -32.23
C PHE A 163 -5.97 -11.76 -33.33
N PHE A 164 -6.78 -11.88 -34.38
CA PHE A 164 -6.44 -12.68 -35.56
C PHE A 164 -5.11 -12.26 -36.19
N ASN A 165 -4.91 -10.97 -36.43
CA ASN A 165 -3.67 -10.44 -37.02
C ASN A 165 -2.47 -10.72 -36.11
N ASP A 166 -2.63 -10.55 -34.80
CA ASP A 166 -1.58 -10.79 -33.80
C ASP A 166 -1.20 -12.29 -33.77
N LEU A 167 -2.16 -13.21 -33.82
CA LEU A 167 -1.94 -14.66 -33.91
C LEU A 167 -1.17 -15.04 -35.17
N CYS A 168 -1.62 -14.57 -36.33
CA CYS A 168 -0.95 -14.84 -37.61
C CYS A 168 0.47 -14.27 -37.65
N GLY A 169 0.63 -13.03 -37.13
CA GLY A 169 1.92 -12.35 -37.01
C GLY A 169 2.88 -13.09 -36.08
N PHE A 170 2.41 -13.54 -34.92
CA PHE A 170 3.21 -14.30 -33.96
C PHE A 170 3.65 -15.67 -34.52
N ASN A 171 2.73 -16.40 -35.17
CA ASN A 171 3.03 -17.68 -35.84
C ASN A 171 4.13 -17.52 -36.90
N LYS A 172 3.99 -16.51 -37.78
CA LYS A 172 4.97 -16.22 -38.84
C LYS A 172 6.32 -15.78 -38.26
N LYS A 173 6.32 -14.86 -37.31
CA LYS A 173 7.54 -14.31 -36.66
C LYS A 173 8.35 -15.40 -35.97
N ASN A 174 7.68 -16.32 -35.28
CA ASN A 174 8.32 -17.39 -34.51
C ASN A 174 8.48 -18.70 -35.30
N LYS A 175 8.09 -18.72 -36.57
CA LYS A 175 8.19 -19.89 -37.47
C LYS A 175 7.57 -21.17 -36.86
N LEU A 176 6.41 -21.05 -36.23
CA LEU A 176 5.78 -22.17 -35.50
C LEU A 176 5.17 -23.21 -36.44
N GLY A 177 4.83 -22.83 -37.65
CA GLY A 177 4.28 -23.76 -38.68
C GLY A 177 2.84 -24.20 -38.40
N LEU A 178 2.15 -23.55 -37.45
CA LEU A 178 0.77 -23.89 -37.10
C LEU A 178 -0.19 -23.44 -38.21
N LYS A 179 -1.24 -24.25 -38.46
CA LYS A 179 -2.31 -23.86 -39.38
C LYS A 179 -3.05 -22.66 -38.82
N ALA A 180 -3.01 -21.54 -39.54
CA ALA A 180 -3.71 -20.32 -39.10
C ALA A 180 -5.21 -20.58 -38.93
N PRO A 181 -5.82 -20.15 -37.82
CA PRO A 181 -7.26 -20.23 -37.65
C PRO A 181 -7.97 -19.32 -38.67
N SER A 182 -9.23 -19.58 -38.96
CA SER A 182 -10.05 -18.64 -39.74
C SER A 182 -10.50 -17.45 -38.90
N MET A 183 -10.87 -16.34 -39.54
CA MET A 183 -11.43 -15.17 -38.84
C MET A 183 -12.72 -15.52 -38.09
N GLU A 184 -13.53 -16.43 -38.63
CA GLU A 184 -14.77 -16.89 -37.99
C GLU A 184 -14.51 -17.70 -36.74
N GLU A 185 -13.48 -18.54 -36.71
CA GLU A 185 -13.05 -19.28 -35.53
C GLU A 185 -12.59 -18.31 -34.44
N VAL A 186 -11.70 -17.35 -34.78
CA VAL A 186 -11.21 -16.36 -33.83
C VAL A 186 -12.33 -15.48 -33.26
N LYS A 187 -13.32 -15.15 -34.11
CA LYS A 187 -14.51 -14.42 -33.67
C LYS A 187 -15.30 -15.20 -32.61
N LYS A 188 -15.49 -16.50 -32.82
CA LYS A 188 -16.17 -17.38 -31.84
C LYS A 188 -15.42 -17.45 -30.52
N TRP A 189 -14.06 -17.47 -30.53
CA TRP A 189 -13.26 -17.50 -29.31
C TRP A 189 -13.39 -16.21 -28.45
N CYS A 190 -13.64 -15.09 -29.10
CA CYS A 190 -13.79 -13.79 -28.45
C CYS A 190 -15.22 -13.44 -28.03
N GLU A 191 -16.25 -14.04 -28.67
CA GLU A 191 -17.66 -13.65 -28.53
C GLU A 191 -18.51 -14.67 -27.74
N GLN A 192 -17.93 -15.68 -27.11
CA GLN A 192 -18.68 -16.59 -26.23
C GLN A 192 -19.05 -15.91 -24.91
N GLU A 193 -20.34 -15.94 -24.57
CA GLU A 193 -20.90 -15.44 -23.31
C GLU A 193 -20.45 -16.24 -22.08
#